data_5f712c7c757170a1337ead93bee8de47
#
_entry.id   5f712c7c757170a1337ead93bee8de47
#
_cell.length_a   1.000
_cell.length_b   1.000
_cell.length_c   1.000
_cell.angle_alpha   90.00
_cell.angle_beta   90.00
_cell.angle_gamma   90.00
#
_symmetry.space_group_name_H-M   'P 1'
#
loop_
_entity.id
_entity.type
_entity.pdbx_description
1 polymer ?
#
loop_
_entity_poly.entity_id
_entity_poly.type
_entity_poly.pdbx_seq_one_letter_code
_entity_poly.pdbx_strand_id
1 'polypeptide(L)'
;AIGVSEGARQTIRDACINEKPIPGYIHDAMMANFRTYTVVGGMPEVVQRFLDTRGDLASVRQLQSELNEQYRRDISKYASGRALQVQSIYDQLPIMLEGENKRFVLNSIDPKAHYEKYQRDFVWLVDAGVALKADIVTEPKSPLLKTARPSQFKLYQSDTGMLMARYPVGVAQAAYLDSKEPNLGGIYENVMAQQLAAQNRQLYYYQTKKRGEVDFVVDGADGTAVPIEVKSGSYYHAHAALGHVLDTAEYGVRLGIVFSR
;
A
#
# COMPACT_ATOMS: atom_id res chain seq x y z
N ALA A 1 2.21 5.95 19.87
CA ALA A 1 3.37 6.00 19.02
C ALA A 1 4.43 5.07 19.59
N ILE A 2 4.78 4.03 18.87
CA ILE A 2 5.94 3.19 19.15
C ILE A 2 7.14 4.11 18.94
N GLY A 3 7.76 4.56 20.06
CA GLY A 3 8.50 5.80 20.09
C GLY A 3 9.86 5.75 19.38
N VAL A 4 9.91 6.37 18.23
CA VAL A 4 11.18 6.90 17.72
C VAL A 4 11.43 8.20 18.49
N SER A 5 12.55 8.29 19.23
CA SER A 5 12.92 9.49 19.99
C SER A 5 13.08 10.70 19.07
N GLU A 6 12.86 11.90 19.57
CA GLU A 6 13.02 13.11 18.75
C GLU A 6 14.45 13.23 18.18
N GLY A 7 15.46 12.85 18.96
CA GLY A 7 16.85 12.80 18.48
C GLY A 7 17.06 11.85 17.31
N ALA A 8 16.43 10.65 17.33
CA ALA A 8 16.49 9.72 16.21
C ALA A 8 15.75 10.26 14.98
N ARG A 9 14.60 10.92 15.16
CA ARG A 9 13.87 11.59 14.05
C ARG A 9 14.72 12.68 13.39
N GLN A 10 15.38 13.51 14.19
CA GLN A 10 16.27 14.55 13.66
C GLN A 10 17.46 13.92 12.90
N THR A 11 18.08 12.88 13.45
CA THR A 11 19.16 12.16 12.76
C THR A 11 18.73 11.59 11.41
N ILE A 12 17.51 11.03 11.32
CA ILE A 12 16.96 10.52 10.07
C ILE A 12 16.74 11.67 9.07
N ARG A 13 16.14 12.79 9.50
CA ARG A 13 15.96 13.98 8.64
C ARG A 13 17.27 14.50 8.08
N ASP A 14 18.27 14.65 8.95
CA ASP A 14 19.58 15.17 8.56
C ASP A 14 20.27 14.21 7.58
N ALA A 15 20.13 12.90 7.80
CA ALA A 15 20.66 11.87 6.91
C ALA A 15 19.99 11.93 5.53
N CYS A 16 18.65 12.06 5.47
CA CYS A 16 17.92 12.20 4.21
C CYS A 16 18.30 13.48 3.45
N ILE A 17 18.40 14.62 4.14
CA ILE A 17 18.78 15.89 3.52
C ILE A 17 20.22 15.86 2.96
N ASN A 18 21.13 15.18 3.65
CA ASN A 18 22.55 15.12 3.29
C ASN A 18 22.89 13.85 2.46
N GLU A 19 21.91 13.05 2.09
CA GLU A 19 22.08 11.79 1.35
C GLU A 19 23.10 10.85 2.02
N LYS A 20 23.04 10.75 3.36
CA LYS A 20 23.95 9.92 4.16
C LYS A 20 23.20 8.73 4.77
N PRO A 21 23.90 7.59 4.97
CA PRO A 21 23.35 6.47 5.71
C PRO A 21 22.98 6.88 7.15
N ILE A 22 21.87 6.32 7.65
CA ILE A 22 21.54 6.43 9.08
C ILE A 22 22.37 5.42 9.90
N PRO A 23 22.65 5.70 11.20
CA PRO A 23 23.31 4.76 12.08
C PRO A 23 22.57 3.41 12.16
N GLY A 24 23.31 2.29 12.14
CA GLY A 24 22.73 0.94 12.10
C GLY A 24 21.72 0.68 13.23
N TYR A 25 22.01 1.11 14.46
CA TYR A 25 21.08 0.92 15.59
C TYR A 25 19.74 1.66 15.40
N ILE A 26 19.72 2.81 14.71
CA ILE A 26 18.49 3.52 14.37
C ILE A 26 17.76 2.75 13.27
N HIS A 27 18.47 2.30 12.24
CA HIS A 27 17.91 1.49 11.17
C HIS A 27 17.24 0.23 11.73
N ASP A 28 17.93 -0.54 12.58
CA ASP A 28 17.42 -1.78 13.15
C ASP A 28 16.16 -1.54 14.00
N ALA A 29 16.15 -0.47 14.81
CA ALA A 29 14.97 -0.07 15.58
C ALA A 29 13.80 0.33 14.68
N MET A 30 14.06 1.06 13.59
CA MET A 30 13.04 1.44 12.60
C MET A 30 12.47 0.20 11.90
N MET A 31 13.32 -0.75 11.51
CA MET A 31 12.88 -1.99 10.88
C MET A 31 12.05 -2.86 11.82
N ALA A 32 12.39 -2.94 13.11
CA ALA A 32 11.59 -3.63 14.12
C ALA A 32 10.19 -2.97 14.25
N ASN A 33 10.14 -1.65 14.30
CA ASN A 33 8.88 -0.90 14.33
C ASN A 33 8.07 -1.09 13.04
N PHE A 34 8.72 -1.10 11.89
CA PHE A 34 8.09 -1.34 10.60
C PHE A 34 7.43 -2.73 10.54
N ARG A 35 8.14 -3.78 10.98
CA ARG A 35 7.57 -5.13 11.07
C ARG A 35 6.35 -5.19 11.99
N THR A 36 6.46 -4.57 13.16
CA THR A 36 5.33 -4.47 14.09
C THR A 36 4.14 -3.75 13.45
N TYR A 37 4.39 -2.61 12.79
CA TYR A 37 3.36 -1.85 12.09
C TYR A 37 2.71 -2.65 10.95
N THR A 38 3.49 -3.41 10.20
CA THR A 38 2.99 -4.25 9.10
C THR A 38 1.96 -5.28 9.59
N VAL A 39 2.12 -5.78 10.82
CA VAL A 39 1.21 -6.78 11.42
C VAL A 39 0.07 -6.14 12.19
N VAL A 40 0.35 -5.10 12.96
CA VAL A 40 -0.64 -4.44 13.83
C VAL A 40 -1.49 -3.43 13.07
N GLY A 41 -0.89 -2.70 12.12
CA GLY A 41 -1.54 -1.60 11.40
C GLY A 41 -1.60 -0.31 12.20
N GLY A 42 -2.48 0.59 11.77
CA GLY A 42 -2.68 1.91 12.36
C GLY A 42 -4.08 2.15 12.93
N MET A 43 -4.98 1.14 12.93
CA MET A 43 -6.30 1.26 13.53
C MET A 43 -6.18 1.52 15.04
N PRO A 44 -6.72 2.64 15.58
CA PRO A 44 -6.49 3.04 16.97
C PRO A 44 -6.84 1.96 18.00
N GLU A 45 -7.96 1.28 17.82
CA GLU A 45 -8.42 0.21 18.71
C GLU A 45 -7.46 -1.00 18.69
N VAL A 46 -6.93 -1.34 17.51
CA VAL A 46 -5.97 -2.44 17.34
C VAL A 46 -4.63 -2.10 17.99
N VAL A 47 -4.14 -0.86 17.76
CA VAL A 47 -2.91 -0.36 18.40
C VAL A 47 -3.07 -0.34 19.94
N GLN A 48 -4.22 0.11 20.44
CA GLN A 48 -4.49 0.10 21.88
C GLN A 48 -4.50 -1.33 22.44
N ARG A 49 -5.13 -2.29 21.74
CA ARG A 49 -5.11 -3.70 22.12
C ARG A 49 -3.68 -4.25 22.17
N PHE A 50 -2.84 -3.94 21.20
CA PHE A 50 -1.44 -4.34 21.18
C PHE A 50 -0.67 -3.82 22.41
N LEU A 51 -0.89 -2.57 22.78
CA LEU A 51 -0.25 -1.96 23.97
C LEU A 51 -0.76 -2.57 25.28
N ASP A 52 -2.07 -2.72 25.44
CA ASP A 52 -2.71 -3.24 26.66
C ASP A 52 -2.33 -4.71 26.92
N THR A 53 -2.19 -5.49 25.86
CA THR A 53 -1.79 -6.90 25.93
C THR A 53 -0.28 -7.13 25.90
N ARG A 54 0.52 -6.06 25.95
CA ARG A 54 1.99 -6.11 25.90
C ARG A 54 2.53 -6.87 24.69
N GLY A 55 1.88 -6.71 23.54
CA GLY A 55 2.33 -7.28 22.27
C GLY A 55 1.75 -8.65 21.93
N ASP A 56 0.64 -9.07 22.54
CA ASP A 56 -0.04 -10.32 22.18
C ASP A 56 -0.67 -10.21 20.77
N LEU A 57 0.04 -10.76 19.76
CA LEU A 57 -0.39 -10.75 18.37
C LEU A 57 -1.64 -11.61 18.13
N ALA A 58 -1.93 -12.61 18.97
CA ALA A 58 -3.15 -13.41 18.84
C ALA A 58 -4.38 -12.59 19.15
N SER A 59 -4.34 -11.83 20.25
CA SER A 59 -5.41 -10.91 20.66
C SER A 59 -5.60 -9.78 19.64
N VAL A 60 -4.50 -9.24 19.09
CA VAL A 60 -4.52 -8.23 18.02
C VAL A 60 -5.25 -8.77 16.79
N ARG A 61 -4.85 -9.95 16.33
CA ARG A 61 -5.45 -10.60 15.15
C ARG A 61 -6.93 -10.90 15.32
N GLN A 62 -7.32 -11.34 16.53
CA GLN A 62 -8.73 -11.57 16.82
C GLN A 62 -9.55 -10.29 16.61
N LEU A 63 -9.10 -9.17 17.20
CA LEU A 63 -9.76 -7.87 17.03
C LEU A 63 -9.81 -7.42 15.57
N GLN A 64 -8.70 -7.56 14.83
CA GLN A 64 -8.66 -7.24 13.40
C GLN A 64 -9.67 -8.07 12.59
N SER A 65 -9.83 -9.36 12.94
CA SER A 65 -10.81 -10.23 12.28
C SER A 65 -12.24 -9.78 12.59
N GLU A 66 -12.53 -9.41 13.85
CA GLU A 66 -13.83 -8.87 14.26
C GLU A 66 -14.18 -7.57 13.51
N LEU A 67 -13.20 -6.67 13.34
CA LEU A 67 -13.35 -5.43 12.56
C LEU A 67 -13.57 -5.72 11.07
N ASN A 68 -12.85 -6.69 10.47
CA ASN A 68 -13.09 -7.10 9.08
C ASN A 68 -14.52 -7.63 8.88
N GLU A 69 -15.04 -8.42 9.84
CA GLU A 69 -16.44 -8.88 9.80
C GLU A 69 -17.43 -7.72 10.02
N GLN A 70 -17.07 -6.72 10.80
CA GLN A 70 -17.86 -5.51 10.93
C GLN A 70 -17.93 -4.75 9.59
N TYR A 71 -16.82 -4.57 8.87
CA TYR A 71 -16.82 -3.97 7.54
C TYR A 71 -17.74 -4.72 6.57
N ARG A 72 -17.73 -6.06 6.60
CA ARG A 72 -18.66 -6.86 5.78
C ARG A 72 -20.12 -6.63 6.13
N ARG A 73 -20.44 -6.52 7.43
CA ARG A 73 -21.82 -6.19 7.88
C ARG A 73 -22.23 -4.78 7.44
N ASP A 74 -21.33 -3.82 7.53
CA ASP A 74 -21.59 -2.44 7.10
C ASP A 74 -21.78 -2.35 5.57
N ILE A 75 -20.99 -3.08 4.78
CA ILE A 75 -21.22 -3.23 3.35
C ILE A 75 -22.63 -3.78 3.08
N SER A 76 -23.03 -4.84 3.79
CA SER A 76 -24.36 -5.45 3.63
C SER A 76 -25.48 -4.48 3.96
N LYS A 77 -25.28 -3.62 4.96
CA LYS A 77 -26.29 -2.66 5.44
C LYS A 77 -26.40 -1.42 4.55
N TYR A 78 -25.27 -0.88 4.10
CA TYR A 78 -25.22 0.45 3.50
C TYR A 78 -25.01 0.47 1.98
N ALA A 79 -24.60 -0.64 1.36
CA ALA A 79 -24.37 -0.70 -0.09
C ALA A 79 -25.66 -0.91 -0.93
N SER A 80 -26.80 -0.43 -0.49
CA SER A 80 -28.11 -0.29 -1.16
C SER A 80 -28.30 -1.10 -2.47
N GLY A 81 -28.69 -2.38 -2.38
CA GLY A 81 -28.93 -3.26 -3.55
C GLY A 81 -27.68 -3.74 -4.29
N ARG A 82 -26.47 -3.32 -3.87
CA ARG A 82 -25.18 -3.69 -4.47
C ARG A 82 -24.26 -4.42 -3.47
N ALA A 83 -24.77 -4.84 -2.32
CA ALA A 83 -23.97 -5.43 -1.24
C ALA A 83 -23.11 -6.61 -1.68
N LEU A 84 -23.65 -7.54 -2.48
CA LEU A 84 -22.90 -8.70 -2.99
C LEU A 84 -21.72 -8.29 -3.88
N GLN A 85 -21.90 -7.29 -4.74
CA GLN A 85 -20.86 -6.79 -5.62
C GLN A 85 -19.75 -6.10 -4.82
N VAL A 86 -20.10 -5.24 -3.88
CA VAL A 86 -19.16 -4.53 -3.03
C VAL A 86 -18.39 -5.51 -2.13
N GLN A 87 -19.08 -6.51 -1.56
CA GLN A 87 -18.43 -7.58 -0.79
C GLN A 87 -17.46 -8.38 -1.65
N SER A 88 -17.86 -8.76 -2.87
CA SER A 88 -16.98 -9.49 -3.78
C SER A 88 -15.71 -8.71 -4.11
N ILE A 89 -15.82 -7.39 -4.33
CA ILE A 89 -14.64 -6.51 -4.53
C ILE A 89 -13.78 -6.51 -3.28
N TYR A 90 -14.37 -6.31 -2.11
CA TYR A 90 -13.65 -6.29 -0.84
C TYR A 90 -12.90 -7.60 -0.60
N ASP A 91 -13.54 -8.74 -0.86
CA ASP A 91 -12.96 -10.07 -0.65
C ASP A 91 -11.82 -10.37 -1.60
N GLN A 92 -11.81 -9.81 -2.80
CA GLN A 92 -10.74 -9.97 -3.78
C GLN A 92 -9.48 -9.16 -3.47
N LEU A 93 -9.53 -8.16 -2.57
CA LEU A 93 -8.37 -7.28 -2.28
C LEU A 93 -7.07 -8.05 -1.97
N PRO A 94 -7.02 -8.99 -1.01
CA PRO A 94 -5.78 -9.71 -0.73
C PRO A 94 -5.31 -10.54 -1.93
N ILE A 95 -6.25 -11.15 -2.66
CA ILE A 95 -5.94 -12.00 -3.83
C ILE A 95 -5.31 -11.17 -4.94
N MET A 96 -5.85 -9.98 -5.21
CA MET A 96 -5.29 -9.09 -6.23
C MET A 96 -3.87 -8.61 -5.87
N LEU A 97 -3.59 -8.38 -4.58
CA LEU A 97 -2.28 -7.93 -4.11
C LEU A 97 -1.21 -9.05 -4.16
N GLU A 98 -1.62 -10.31 -4.21
CA GLU A 98 -0.71 -11.46 -4.47
C GLU A 98 -0.42 -11.66 -5.96
N GLY A 99 -1.20 -11.05 -6.84
CA GLY A 99 -1.01 -11.11 -8.29
C GLY A 99 0.28 -10.43 -8.72
N GLU A 100 0.85 -10.88 -9.84
CA GLU A 100 2.09 -10.33 -10.40
C GLU A 100 1.99 -8.81 -10.68
N ASN A 101 0.87 -8.36 -11.24
CA ASN A 101 0.65 -6.96 -11.61
C ASN A 101 -0.16 -6.17 -10.56
N LYS A 102 -0.70 -6.82 -9.55
CA LYS A 102 -1.57 -6.24 -8.51
C LYS A 102 -2.73 -5.36 -9.02
N ARG A 103 -2.97 -5.35 -10.34
CA ARG A 103 -4.13 -4.66 -10.94
C ARG A 103 -5.42 -5.35 -10.54
N PHE A 104 -6.45 -4.55 -10.25
CA PHE A 104 -7.76 -5.11 -10.01
C PHE A 104 -8.35 -5.68 -11.31
N VAL A 105 -8.62 -6.99 -11.32
CA VAL A 105 -9.15 -7.72 -12.48
C VAL A 105 -10.64 -7.95 -12.27
N LEU A 106 -11.48 -7.19 -12.97
CA LEU A 106 -12.94 -7.27 -12.86
C LEU A 106 -13.51 -8.65 -13.19
N ASN A 107 -12.90 -9.36 -14.13
CA ASN A 107 -13.34 -10.70 -14.53
C ASN A 107 -13.25 -11.73 -13.39
N SER A 108 -12.53 -11.44 -12.31
CA SER A 108 -12.50 -12.28 -11.10
C SER A 108 -13.82 -12.22 -10.31
N ILE A 109 -14.60 -11.16 -10.50
CA ILE A 109 -15.92 -10.99 -9.87
C ILE A 109 -17.03 -11.51 -10.78
N ASP A 110 -16.99 -11.10 -12.05
CA ASP A 110 -17.99 -11.44 -13.06
C ASP A 110 -17.28 -11.49 -14.43
N PRO A 111 -17.33 -12.64 -15.16
CA PRO A 111 -16.69 -12.74 -16.49
C PRO A 111 -17.18 -11.70 -17.51
N LYS A 112 -18.37 -11.12 -17.29
CA LYS A 112 -18.96 -10.06 -18.11
C LYS A 112 -18.88 -8.68 -17.44
N ALA A 113 -17.97 -8.51 -16.45
CA ALA A 113 -17.82 -7.25 -15.76
C ALA A 113 -17.15 -6.19 -16.65
N HIS A 114 -17.76 -5.03 -16.70
CA HIS A 114 -17.20 -3.82 -17.29
C HIS A 114 -17.08 -2.75 -16.21
N TYR A 115 -16.07 -1.91 -16.28
CA TYR A 115 -15.77 -0.91 -15.27
C TYR A 115 -16.96 0.01 -14.95
N GLU A 116 -17.67 0.44 -15.99
CA GLU A 116 -18.82 1.36 -15.87
C GLU A 116 -19.94 0.79 -14.97
N LYS A 117 -20.14 -0.53 -15.00
CA LYS A 117 -21.12 -1.23 -14.16
C LYS A 117 -20.71 -1.27 -12.68
N TYR A 118 -19.41 -1.31 -12.38
CA TYR A 118 -18.85 -1.46 -11.03
C TYR A 118 -18.22 -0.18 -10.47
N GLN A 119 -18.15 0.89 -11.25
CA GLN A 119 -17.51 2.14 -10.84
C GLN A 119 -18.04 2.66 -9.50
N ARG A 120 -19.36 2.64 -9.30
CA ARG A 120 -20.00 3.10 -8.06
C ARG A 120 -19.63 2.23 -6.85
N ASP A 121 -19.39 0.95 -7.05
CA ASP A 121 -19.03 0.01 -5.99
C ASP A 121 -17.60 0.30 -5.50
N PHE A 122 -16.68 0.62 -6.42
CA PHE A 122 -15.32 1.05 -6.06
C PHE A 122 -15.32 2.40 -5.35
N VAL A 123 -16.08 3.37 -5.86
CA VAL A 123 -16.24 4.67 -5.21
C VAL A 123 -16.79 4.49 -3.79
N TRP A 124 -17.79 3.63 -3.63
CA TRP A 124 -18.35 3.35 -2.30
C TRP A 124 -17.30 2.84 -1.31
N LEU A 125 -16.46 1.88 -1.70
CA LEU A 125 -15.38 1.35 -0.83
C LEU A 125 -14.34 2.40 -0.48
N VAL A 126 -14.00 3.28 -1.42
CA VAL A 126 -13.05 4.38 -1.20
C VAL A 126 -13.65 5.44 -0.28
N ASP A 127 -14.88 5.88 -0.54
CA ASP A 127 -15.58 6.90 0.25
C ASP A 127 -15.91 6.41 1.66
N ALA A 128 -16.16 5.11 1.83
CA ALA A 128 -16.31 4.48 3.15
C ALA A 128 -14.98 4.34 3.91
N GLY A 129 -13.85 4.72 3.30
CA GLY A 129 -12.54 4.60 3.93
C GLY A 129 -12.04 3.16 4.13
N VAL A 130 -12.62 2.20 3.40
CA VAL A 130 -12.28 0.77 3.50
C VAL A 130 -11.15 0.38 2.54
N ALA A 131 -11.07 1.06 1.39
CA ALA A 131 -10.07 0.82 0.38
C ALA A 131 -9.40 2.11 -0.12
N LEU A 132 -8.20 1.96 -0.68
CA LEU A 132 -7.44 3.02 -1.34
C LEU A 132 -7.27 2.64 -2.81
N LYS A 133 -7.51 3.59 -3.71
CA LYS A 133 -7.44 3.36 -5.14
C LYS A 133 -6.26 4.11 -5.74
N ALA A 134 -5.42 3.40 -6.51
CA ALA A 134 -4.34 3.97 -7.28
C ALA A 134 -4.64 3.80 -8.78
N ASP A 135 -4.82 4.91 -9.49
CA ASP A 135 -5.10 4.91 -10.93
C ASP A 135 -3.81 4.79 -11.74
N ILE A 136 -3.86 4.11 -12.89
CA ILE A 136 -2.73 4.10 -13.82
C ILE A 136 -2.59 5.47 -14.48
N VAL A 137 -1.35 5.94 -14.63
CA VAL A 137 -1.02 7.06 -15.52
C VAL A 137 -0.33 6.53 -16.78
N THR A 138 -0.65 7.11 -17.92
CA THR A 138 0.01 6.75 -19.22
C THR A 138 1.35 7.43 -19.36
N GLU A 139 1.58 8.55 -18.68
CA GLU A 139 2.82 9.30 -18.60
C GLU A 139 3.06 9.73 -17.16
N PRO A 140 4.20 9.41 -16.56
CA PRO A 140 4.55 9.82 -15.20
C PRO A 140 5.05 11.26 -15.17
N LYS A 141 4.23 12.19 -15.64
CA LYS A 141 4.50 13.64 -15.75
C LYS A 141 3.46 14.45 -15.00
N SER A 142 3.92 15.35 -14.14
CA SER A 142 3.02 16.24 -13.38
C SER A 142 2.33 17.29 -14.29
N PRO A 143 1.05 17.60 -14.07
CA PRO A 143 0.14 16.99 -13.10
C PRO A 143 -0.38 15.62 -13.59
N LEU A 144 -0.23 14.61 -12.74
CA LEU A 144 -0.51 13.20 -13.07
C LEU A 144 -1.96 12.95 -13.47
N LEU A 145 -2.90 13.73 -12.91
CA LEU A 145 -4.31 13.65 -13.24
C LEU A 145 -4.59 13.75 -14.75
N LYS A 146 -3.77 14.47 -15.52
CA LYS A 146 -3.96 14.65 -16.97
C LYS A 146 -3.89 13.36 -17.76
N THR A 147 -3.07 12.39 -17.28
CA THR A 147 -2.83 11.12 -17.98
C THR A 147 -3.42 9.92 -17.25
N ALA A 148 -4.13 10.14 -16.15
CA ALA A 148 -4.78 9.11 -15.37
C ALA A 148 -5.88 8.38 -16.14
N ARG A 149 -6.00 7.07 -15.93
CA ARG A 149 -7.02 6.19 -16.52
C ARG A 149 -7.81 5.50 -15.40
N PRO A 150 -8.95 6.05 -14.96
CA PRO A 150 -9.71 5.55 -13.80
C PRO A 150 -10.24 4.11 -13.95
N SER A 151 -10.34 3.58 -15.17
CA SER A 151 -10.77 2.20 -15.44
C SER A 151 -9.66 1.16 -15.28
N GLN A 152 -8.42 1.60 -15.05
CA GLN A 152 -7.27 0.73 -14.83
C GLN A 152 -6.59 1.16 -13.52
N PHE A 153 -6.70 0.36 -12.49
CA PHE A 153 -6.29 0.74 -11.16
C PHE A 153 -5.83 -0.46 -10.34
N LYS A 154 -5.09 -0.17 -9.29
CA LYS A 154 -4.84 -1.06 -8.16
C LYS A 154 -5.76 -0.66 -7.00
N LEU A 155 -6.11 -1.62 -6.16
CA LEU A 155 -6.93 -1.38 -4.99
C LEU A 155 -6.21 -1.97 -3.76
N TYR A 156 -6.01 -1.14 -2.75
CA TYR A 156 -5.34 -1.47 -1.50
C TYR A 156 -6.33 -1.42 -0.34
N GLN A 157 -6.07 -2.15 0.73
CA GLN A 157 -6.80 -2.00 1.98
C GLN A 157 -6.36 -0.70 2.67
N SER A 158 -7.29 0.04 3.26
CA SER A 158 -6.98 1.30 3.94
C SER A 158 -6.05 1.15 5.14
N ASP A 159 -6.01 -0.03 5.76
CA ASP A 159 -5.10 -0.35 6.86
C ASP A 159 -4.39 -1.68 6.63
N THR A 160 -3.06 -1.67 6.80
CA THR A 160 -2.22 -2.85 6.53
C THR A 160 -2.42 -3.97 7.55
N GLY A 161 -2.71 -3.65 8.82
CA GLY A 161 -3.02 -4.66 9.83
C GLY A 161 -4.34 -5.37 9.54
N MET A 162 -5.33 -4.63 9.05
CA MET A 162 -6.60 -5.19 8.59
C MET A 162 -6.41 -6.10 7.37
N LEU A 163 -5.52 -5.73 6.45
CA LEU A 163 -5.11 -6.59 5.35
C LEU A 163 -4.40 -7.84 5.86
N MET A 164 -3.40 -7.69 6.75
CA MET A 164 -2.62 -8.80 7.31
C MET A 164 -3.50 -9.84 8.01
N ALA A 165 -4.56 -9.42 8.69
CA ALA A 165 -5.50 -10.33 9.34
C ALA A 165 -6.26 -11.24 8.37
N ARG A 166 -6.27 -10.92 7.07
CA ARG A 166 -6.92 -11.70 6.01
C ARG A 166 -5.98 -12.75 5.39
N TYR A 167 -4.70 -12.72 5.72
CA TYR A 167 -3.72 -13.73 5.36
C TYR A 167 -3.65 -14.86 6.41
N PRO A 168 -3.11 -16.05 6.09
CA PRO A 168 -2.85 -17.09 7.08
C PRO A 168 -1.98 -16.58 8.25
N VAL A 169 -2.17 -17.14 9.44
CA VAL A 169 -1.41 -16.74 10.66
C VAL A 169 0.09 -16.83 10.44
N GLY A 170 0.57 -17.84 9.72
CA GLY A 170 2.00 -18.01 9.42
C GLY A 170 2.61 -16.85 8.64
N VAL A 171 1.82 -16.16 7.81
CA VAL A 171 2.29 -14.95 7.07
C VAL A 171 2.55 -13.79 8.03
N ALA A 172 1.64 -13.56 8.97
CA ALA A 172 1.80 -12.51 9.98
C ALA A 172 3.01 -12.81 10.90
N GLN A 173 3.19 -14.07 11.30
CA GLN A 173 4.36 -14.49 12.10
C GLN A 173 5.66 -14.31 11.32
N ALA A 174 5.71 -14.70 10.05
CA ALA A 174 6.87 -14.54 9.20
C ALA A 174 7.23 -13.05 9.01
N ALA A 175 6.23 -12.18 8.79
CA ALA A 175 6.43 -10.74 8.69
C ALA A 175 7.00 -10.14 9.98
N TYR A 176 6.48 -10.55 11.13
CA TYR A 176 6.93 -10.06 12.43
C TYR A 176 8.35 -10.53 12.77
N LEU A 177 8.68 -11.80 12.47
CA LEU A 177 9.98 -12.41 12.76
C LEU A 177 11.05 -12.16 11.69
N ASP A 178 10.74 -11.38 10.66
CA ASP A 178 11.68 -11.07 9.57
C ASP A 178 12.10 -12.29 8.74
N SER A 179 11.21 -13.26 8.56
CA SER A 179 11.48 -14.43 7.73
C SER A 179 11.54 -14.05 6.25
N LYS A 180 12.40 -14.74 5.47
CA LYS A 180 12.54 -14.49 4.03
C LYS A 180 11.33 -14.94 3.21
N GLU A 181 10.61 -15.92 3.70
CA GLU A 181 9.37 -16.45 3.12
C GLU A 181 8.21 -16.21 4.11
N PRO A 182 7.00 -15.92 3.63
CA PRO A 182 6.56 -15.75 2.23
C PRO A 182 6.91 -14.39 1.63
N ASN A 183 6.66 -14.23 0.32
CA ASN A 183 6.77 -12.92 -0.34
C ASN A 183 5.75 -11.93 0.23
N LEU A 184 6.21 -10.79 0.74
CA LEU A 184 5.39 -9.75 1.35
C LEU A 184 5.20 -8.52 0.45
N GLY A 185 5.51 -8.64 -0.86
CA GLY A 185 5.51 -7.52 -1.79
C GLY A 185 4.19 -6.75 -1.83
N GLY A 186 3.05 -7.44 -1.90
CA GLY A 186 1.73 -6.82 -1.90
C GLY A 186 1.40 -6.12 -0.59
N ILE A 187 1.85 -6.67 0.54
CA ILE A 187 1.67 -6.08 1.87
C ILE A 187 2.52 -4.79 1.99
N TYR A 188 3.76 -4.79 1.52
CA TYR A 188 4.62 -3.60 1.57
C TYR A 188 4.14 -2.49 0.64
N GLU A 189 3.62 -2.83 -0.53
CA GLU A 189 2.92 -1.84 -1.36
C GLU A 189 1.68 -1.29 -0.66
N ASN A 190 0.91 -2.12 0.05
CA ASN A 190 -0.23 -1.64 0.83
C ASN A 190 0.18 -0.68 1.95
N VAL A 191 1.30 -0.95 2.64
CA VAL A 191 1.86 0.00 3.62
C VAL A 191 2.17 1.33 2.96
N MET A 192 2.82 1.30 1.79
CA MET A 192 3.16 2.53 1.06
C MET A 192 1.90 3.29 0.62
N ALA A 193 0.90 2.59 0.08
CA ALA A 193 -0.38 3.19 -0.29
C ALA A 193 -1.03 3.90 0.90
N GLN A 194 -1.07 3.24 2.06
CA GLN A 194 -1.61 3.81 3.30
C GLN A 194 -0.83 5.05 3.75
N GLN A 195 0.51 5.02 3.71
CA GLN A 195 1.33 6.16 4.12
C GLN A 195 1.18 7.36 3.19
N LEU A 196 1.10 7.14 1.88
CA LEU A 196 0.87 8.20 0.91
C LEU A 196 -0.53 8.81 1.05
N ALA A 197 -1.56 7.97 1.22
CA ALA A 197 -2.93 8.41 1.44
C ALA A 197 -3.08 9.21 2.76
N ALA A 198 -2.40 8.81 3.83
CA ALA A 198 -2.37 9.53 5.11
C ALA A 198 -1.76 10.94 5.00
N GLN A 199 -0.96 11.20 3.96
CA GLN A 199 -0.42 12.51 3.61
C GLN A 199 -1.32 13.28 2.62
N ASN A 200 -2.57 12.83 2.40
CA ASN A 200 -3.50 13.38 1.42
C ASN A 200 -2.95 13.36 -0.02
N ARG A 201 -2.10 12.37 -0.35
CA ARG A 201 -1.63 12.17 -1.71
C ARG A 201 -2.64 11.36 -2.50
N GLN A 202 -3.01 11.83 -3.71
CA GLN A 202 -3.70 11.01 -4.68
C GLN A 202 -2.74 9.93 -5.16
N LEU A 203 -3.20 8.68 -5.22
CA LEU A 203 -2.36 7.55 -5.58
C LEU A 203 -2.44 7.30 -7.08
N TYR A 204 -1.27 7.19 -7.70
CA TYR A 204 -1.12 6.77 -9.09
C TYR A 204 -0.02 5.72 -9.18
N TYR A 205 -0.03 4.93 -10.26
CA TYR A 205 1.06 4.05 -10.64
C TYR A 205 1.32 4.15 -12.15
N TYR A 206 2.49 3.73 -12.58
CA TYR A 206 2.86 3.73 -14.00
C TYR A 206 3.22 2.33 -14.45
N GLN A 207 2.70 1.90 -15.60
CA GLN A 207 3.00 0.59 -16.17
C GLN A 207 3.02 0.63 -17.68
N THR A 208 4.01 -0.04 -18.27
CA THR A 208 4.07 -0.32 -19.71
C THR A 208 4.39 -1.79 -19.96
N LYS A 209 3.90 -2.32 -21.09
CA LYS A 209 4.18 -3.71 -21.50
C LYS A 209 5.67 -3.99 -21.73
N LYS A 210 6.45 -2.97 -22.11
CA LYS A 210 7.86 -3.14 -22.50
C LYS A 210 8.86 -2.88 -21.38
N ARG A 211 8.51 -2.03 -20.40
CA ARG A 211 9.45 -1.51 -19.40
C ARG A 211 9.10 -1.94 -17.97
N GLY A 212 7.95 -2.58 -17.79
CA GLY A 212 7.50 -2.99 -16.46
C GLY A 212 6.66 -1.92 -15.76
N GLU A 213 6.66 -1.96 -14.44
CA GLU A 213 5.81 -1.17 -13.57
C GLU A 213 6.64 -0.35 -12.58
N VAL A 214 6.18 0.85 -12.26
CA VAL A 214 6.57 1.66 -11.10
C VAL A 214 5.38 1.67 -10.14
N ASP A 215 5.60 1.22 -8.91
CA ASP A 215 4.53 0.91 -7.96
C ASP A 215 3.67 2.11 -7.60
N PHE A 216 4.28 3.28 -7.41
CA PHE A 216 3.57 4.55 -7.20
C PHE A 216 4.23 5.70 -7.95
N VAL A 217 3.41 6.68 -8.31
CA VAL A 217 3.87 7.98 -8.80
C VAL A 217 3.04 9.05 -8.07
N VAL A 218 3.69 10.07 -7.56
CA VAL A 218 3.01 11.19 -6.88
C VAL A 218 3.45 12.53 -7.45
N ASP A 219 2.57 13.53 -7.39
CA ASP A 219 2.94 14.90 -7.72
C ASP A 219 3.83 15.48 -6.61
N GLY A 220 5.03 15.91 -6.95
CA GLY A 220 5.95 16.59 -6.06
C GLY A 220 5.55 18.06 -5.83
N ALA A 221 6.01 18.63 -4.73
CA ALA A 221 5.73 20.03 -4.39
C ALA A 221 6.37 21.03 -5.36
N ASP A 222 7.41 20.61 -6.08
CA ASP A 222 8.12 21.41 -7.10
C ASP A 222 7.47 21.32 -8.48
N GLY A 223 6.32 20.65 -8.61
CA GLY A 223 5.60 20.45 -9.87
C GLY A 223 6.21 19.37 -10.77
N THR A 224 7.13 18.54 -10.26
CA THR A 224 7.62 17.35 -10.94
C THR A 224 6.94 16.09 -10.41
N ALA A 225 6.93 15.01 -11.19
CA ALA A 225 6.46 13.72 -10.70
C ALA A 225 7.59 13.01 -9.94
N VAL A 226 7.23 12.30 -8.87
CA VAL A 226 8.15 11.48 -8.06
C VAL A 226 7.71 10.02 -8.15
N PRO A 227 8.39 9.18 -8.94
CA PRO A 227 8.15 7.75 -8.98
C PRO A 227 8.73 7.06 -7.74
N ILE A 228 7.99 6.07 -7.23
CA ILE A 228 8.32 5.32 -6.02
C ILE A 228 8.22 3.83 -6.33
N GLU A 229 9.29 3.10 -6.03
CA GLU A 229 9.39 1.66 -6.16
C GLU A 229 9.46 1.01 -4.78
N VAL A 230 8.74 -0.09 -4.56
CA VAL A 230 8.69 -0.83 -3.29
C VAL A 230 9.26 -2.22 -3.50
N LYS A 231 10.32 -2.56 -2.77
CA LYS A 231 10.99 -3.86 -2.84
C LYS A 231 10.91 -4.60 -1.51
N SER A 232 10.35 -5.80 -1.53
CA SER A 232 10.28 -6.68 -0.35
C SER A 232 11.47 -7.63 -0.22
N GLY A 233 12.32 -7.76 -1.27
CA GLY A 233 13.42 -8.70 -1.33
C GLY A 233 14.79 -8.03 -1.35
N SER A 234 15.85 -8.84 -1.33
CA SER A 234 17.24 -8.39 -1.36
C SER A 234 17.72 -7.87 -2.73
N TYR A 235 16.95 -8.07 -3.80
CA TYR A 235 17.27 -7.62 -5.16
C TYR A 235 16.71 -6.22 -5.45
N TYR A 236 17.14 -5.23 -4.69
CA TYR A 236 16.66 -3.86 -4.83
C TYR A 236 17.35 -3.07 -5.96
N HIS A 237 18.37 -3.64 -6.64
CA HIS A 237 19.10 -2.97 -7.73
C HIS A 237 18.43 -3.05 -9.10
N ALA A 238 17.39 -3.86 -9.27
CA ALA A 238 16.70 -4.02 -10.55
C ALA A 238 15.49 -3.07 -10.64
N HIS A 239 15.66 -1.92 -11.31
CA HIS A 239 14.64 -0.88 -11.44
C HIS A 239 14.44 -0.44 -12.88
N ALA A 240 14.26 -1.40 -13.81
CA ALA A 240 14.19 -1.08 -15.23
C ALA A 240 13.10 -0.06 -15.59
N ALA A 241 11.93 -0.14 -14.93
CA ALA A 241 10.84 0.81 -15.15
C ALA A 241 11.17 2.20 -14.57
N LEU A 242 11.68 2.24 -13.34
CA LEU A 242 12.09 3.47 -12.67
C LEU A 242 13.23 4.15 -13.44
N GLY A 243 14.26 3.40 -13.87
CA GLY A 243 15.35 3.91 -14.70
C GLY A 243 14.83 4.52 -16.00
N HIS A 244 13.93 3.82 -16.69
CA HIS A 244 13.30 4.36 -17.90
C HIS A 244 12.56 5.67 -17.65
N VAL A 245 11.84 5.78 -16.54
CA VAL A 245 11.12 7.02 -16.19
C VAL A 245 12.10 8.16 -15.93
N LEU A 246 13.20 7.90 -15.22
CA LEU A 246 14.26 8.90 -14.96
C LEU A 246 15.01 9.33 -16.23
N ASP A 247 15.28 8.39 -17.13
CA ASP A 247 16.02 8.64 -18.38
C ASP A 247 15.18 9.35 -19.46
N THR A 248 13.83 9.36 -19.31
CA THR A 248 12.95 9.98 -20.27
C THR A 248 12.80 11.48 -19.98
N ALA A 249 13.57 12.29 -20.70
CA ALA A 249 13.63 13.76 -20.48
C ALA A 249 12.26 14.46 -20.56
N GLU A 250 11.33 13.93 -21.38
CA GLU A 250 9.99 14.50 -21.57
C GLU A 250 9.12 14.44 -20.30
N TYR A 251 9.42 13.50 -19.39
CA TYR A 251 8.69 13.38 -18.12
C TYR A 251 9.14 14.42 -17.08
N GLY A 252 10.35 14.96 -17.22
CA GLY A 252 10.89 15.98 -16.32
C GLY A 252 11.08 15.48 -14.88
N VAL A 253 11.20 14.17 -14.69
CA VAL A 253 11.41 13.55 -13.38
C VAL A 253 12.85 13.77 -12.94
N ARG A 254 13.04 14.29 -11.70
CA ARG A 254 14.36 14.61 -11.16
C ARG A 254 14.83 13.62 -10.11
N LEU A 255 13.90 12.97 -9.44
CA LEU A 255 14.15 12.09 -8.31
C LEU A 255 13.23 10.87 -8.41
N GLY A 256 13.79 9.68 -8.21
CA GLY A 256 13.06 8.45 -7.96
C GLY A 256 13.41 7.91 -6.58
N ILE A 257 12.44 7.31 -5.92
CA ILE A 257 12.61 6.75 -4.57
C ILE A 257 12.45 5.24 -4.62
N VAL A 258 13.36 4.51 -3.98
CA VAL A 258 13.25 3.06 -3.79
C VAL A 258 13.16 2.78 -2.30
N PHE A 259 12.05 2.19 -1.88
CA PHE A 259 11.92 1.62 -0.56
C PHE A 259 12.25 0.14 -0.62
N SER A 260 13.28 -0.25 0.09
CA SER A 260 13.71 -1.65 0.21
C SER A 260 13.84 -2.05 1.67
N ARG A 261 13.69 -3.33 1.89
CA ARG A 261 13.90 -3.95 3.19
C ARG A 261 15.37 -3.96 3.58
#